data_3121fd3b10410b351a23f7f2b719174d
#
_entry.id   3121fd3b10410b351a23f7f2b719174d
#
_cell.length_a   1.000
_cell.length_b   1.000
_cell.length_c   1.000
_cell.angle_alpha   90.00
_cell.angle_beta   90.00
_cell.angle_gamma   90.00
#
_symmetry.space_group_name_H-M   'P 1'
#
loop_
_entity.id
_entity.type
_entity.pdbx_description
1 polymer ?
#
loop_
_entity_poly.entity_id
_entity_poly.type
_entity_poly.pdbx_seq_one_letter_code
_entity_poly.pdbx_strand_id
1 'polypeptide(L)'
;GGLGEAETGGPIMNLVPRSGGNTFAGSAFYSGAGEWSRANNVDDELRAIGILEPSALINAFDVNGSYGGPLLRDRLWFFGTARTFGQATAVSGAYANLYAGDPTHWDYARDEGVVTRNASRYDVFSIRLTDQLTPRNRVSFSQENQYRCQGSTLTQSGEGCRGRSGDWIAIGNSTNSPEAFPGYHDLPYYVTQATWSSPVSNRLLLDA
;
A
#
# COMPACT_ATOMS: atom_id res chain seq x y z
N GLY A 1 -16.99 21.52 10.67
CA GLY A 1 -17.45 20.54 11.61
C GLY A 1 -18.70 19.86 11.10
N GLY A 2 -18.67 18.54 10.97
CA GLY A 2 -19.87 17.78 10.63
C GLY A 2 -20.93 17.94 11.72
N LEU A 3 -22.15 18.05 11.31
CA LEU A 3 -23.31 18.20 12.19
C LEU A 3 -23.45 16.94 13.07
N GLY A 4 -22.87 16.97 14.28
CA GLY A 4 -23.21 16.02 15.34
C GLY A 4 -22.75 14.57 15.20
N GLU A 5 -21.90 14.23 14.22
CA GLU A 5 -21.54 12.84 13.93
C GLU A 5 -20.27 12.34 14.65
N ALA A 6 -19.57 13.19 15.35
CA ALA A 6 -18.40 12.80 16.13
C ALA A 6 -18.47 13.35 17.56
N GLU A 7 -18.97 12.53 18.47
CA GLU A 7 -18.95 12.81 19.91
C GLU A 7 -17.58 12.54 20.55
N THR A 8 -16.65 11.93 19.80
CA THR A 8 -15.31 11.62 20.29
C THR A 8 -14.32 12.70 19.88
N GLY A 9 -13.65 13.31 20.84
CA GLY A 9 -12.56 14.24 20.58
C GLY A 9 -11.40 13.54 19.86
N GLY A 10 -10.96 14.12 18.74
CA GLY A 10 -9.86 13.60 17.94
C GLY A 10 -9.75 14.32 16.60
N PRO A 11 -8.69 14.10 15.83
CA PRO A 11 -8.58 14.66 14.49
C PRO A 11 -9.64 14.06 13.57
N ILE A 12 -10.45 14.91 12.97
CA ILE A 12 -11.43 14.51 11.96
C ILE A 12 -10.78 14.68 10.58
N MET A 13 -10.67 13.58 9.84
CA MET A 13 -10.18 13.59 8.46
C MET A 13 -11.38 13.57 7.51
N ASN A 14 -11.57 14.64 6.75
CA ASN A 14 -12.58 14.68 5.71
C ASN A 14 -11.92 14.42 4.35
N LEU A 15 -12.17 13.25 3.78
CA LEU A 15 -11.63 12.84 2.49
C LEU A 15 -12.66 13.17 1.40
N VAL A 16 -12.33 14.15 0.58
CA VAL A 16 -13.14 14.50 -0.59
C VAL A 16 -12.48 13.90 -1.84
N PRO A 17 -13.03 12.81 -2.40
CA PRO A 17 -12.49 12.22 -3.60
C PRO A 17 -12.61 13.18 -4.79
N ARG A 18 -11.56 13.23 -5.61
CA ARG A 18 -11.59 14.03 -6.84
C ARG A 18 -12.66 13.50 -7.80
N SER A 19 -13.31 14.39 -8.51
CA SER A 19 -14.25 14.08 -9.60
C SER A 19 -13.64 14.49 -10.93
N GLY A 20 -14.04 13.83 -12.01
CA GLY A 20 -13.76 14.29 -13.36
C GLY A 20 -14.44 15.62 -13.68
N GLY A 21 -14.00 16.24 -14.74
CA GLY A 21 -14.58 17.48 -15.29
C GLY A 21 -14.81 17.35 -16.79
N ASN A 22 -15.15 18.45 -17.45
CA ASN A 22 -15.40 18.47 -18.91
C ASN A 22 -14.15 18.40 -19.78
N THR A 23 -12.97 18.40 -19.16
CA THR A 23 -11.68 18.28 -19.83
C THR A 23 -10.99 17.02 -19.36
N PHE A 24 -10.42 16.26 -20.27
CA PHE A 24 -9.57 15.15 -19.91
C PHE A 24 -8.28 15.65 -19.28
N ALA A 25 -7.96 15.13 -18.11
CA ALA A 25 -6.75 15.47 -17.38
C ALA A 25 -6.26 14.27 -16.59
N GLY A 26 -4.96 14.20 -16.42
CA GLY A 26 -4.34 13.12 -15.67
C GLY A 26 -2.97 13.52 -15.15
N SER A 27 -2.42 12.67 -14.32
CA SER A 27 -1.05 12.77 -13.83
C SER A 27 -0.43 11.39 -13.72
N ALA A 28 0.88 11.32 -13.89
CA ALA A 28 1.66 10.15 -13.61
C ALA A 28 2.84 10.55 -12.70
N PHE A 29 3.17 9.70 -11.77
CA PHE A 29 4.27 9.89 -10.85
C PHE A 29 5.03 8.59 -10.68
N TYR A 30 6.35 8.70 -10.64
CA TYR A 30 7.26 7.61 -10.31
C TYR A 30 8.31 8.11 -9.34
N SER A 31 8.58 7.33 -8.31
CA SER A 31 9.68 7.51 -7.38
C SER A 31 10.29 6.16 -7.06
N GLY A 32 11.59 6.12 -6.90
CA GLY A 32 12.31 4.90 -6.57
C GLY A 32 13.60 5.18 -5.81
N ALA A 33 13.94 4.27 -4.92
CA ALA A 33 15.21 4.23 -4.20
C ALA A 33 15.66 2.78 -4.07
N GLY A 34 16.94 2.57 -3.94
CA GLY A 34 17.50 1.23 -3.83
C GLY A 34 18.87 1.25 -3.16
N GLU A 35 19.58 0.14 -3.25
CA GLU A 35 20.92 0.02 -2.67
C GLU A 35 21.89 1.13 -3.15
N TRP A 36 21.73 1.58 -4.38
CA TRP A 36 22.51 2.65 -5.00
C TRP A 36 22.33 4.02 -4.34
N SER A 37 21.22 4.23 -3.64
CA SER A 37 20.87 5.51 -3.00
C SER A 37 21.14 5.53 -1.50
N ARG A 38 21.63 4.43 -0.92
CA ARG A 38 21.89 4.32 0.50
C ARG A 38 23.30 4.78 0.88
N ALA A 39 23.44 5.36 2.07
CA ALA A 39 24.72 5.55 2.72
C ALA A 39 25.06 4.35 3.61
N ASN A 40 26.34 4.04 3.75
CA ASN A 40 26.83 3.08 4.73
C ASN A 40 27.40 3.87 5.92
N ASN A 41 26.67 3.86 7.03
CA ASN A 41 27.03 4.60 8.23
C ASN A 41 27.61 3.68 9.33
N VAL A 42 27.98 2.42 9.00
CA VAL A 42 28.60 1.51 9.96
C VAL A 42 30.09 1.81 10.03
N ASP A 43 30.47 2.45 11.11
CA ASP A 43 31.85 2.73 11.46
C ASP A 43 32.47 1.60 12.32
N ASP A 44 33.73 1.78 12.72
CA ASP A 44 34.44 0.79 13.50
C ASP A 44 33.92 0.68 14.95
N GLU A 45 33.33 1.75 15.49
CA GLU A 45 32.71 1.75 16.81
C GLU A 45 31.44 0.90 16.84
N LEU A 46 30.60 1.03 15.83
CA LEU A 46 29.41 0.19 15.66
C LEU A 46 29.78 -1.28 15.40
N ARG A 47 30.84 -1.54 14.65
CA ARG A 47 31.35 -2.90 14.44
C ARG A 47 31.88 -3.53 15.74
N ALA A 48 32.54 -2.73 16.56
CA ALA A 48 33.08 -3.21 17.84
C ALA A 48 31.98 -3.67 18.81
N ILE A 49 30.79 -3.10 18.75
CA ILE A 49 29.62 -3.52 19.53
C ILE A 49 28.74 -4.57 18.85
N GLY A 50 29.21 -5.13 17.71
CA GLY A 50 28.58 -6.26 17.03
C GLY A 50 27.59 -5.89 15.92
N ILE A 51 27.51 -4.63 15.52
CA ILE A 51 26.72 -4.19 14.36
C ILE A 51 27.58 -4.33 13.12
N LEU A 52 27.53 -5.49 12.49
CA LEU A 52 28.34 -5.79 11.31
C LEU A 52 27.74 -5.19 10.04
N GLU A 53 26.40 -5.15 9.97
CA GLU A 53 25.65 -4.64 8.82
C GLU A 53 24.46 -3.78 9.30
N PRO A 54 24.20 -2.64 8.66
CA PRO A 54 23.02 -1.83 8.98
C PRO A 54 21.75 -2.50 8.44
N SER A 55 20.61 -2.17 9.04
CA SER A 55 19.33 -2.36 8.36
C SER A 55 19.34 -1.55 7.07
N ALA A 56 19.41 -2.23 5.95
CA ALA A 56 19.69 -1.62 4.67
C ALA A 56 18.45 -1.56 3.77
N LEU A 57 18.22 -0.41 3.16
CA LEU A 57 17.22 -0.32 2.09
C LEU A 57 17.66 -1.18 0.92
N ILE A 58 16.82 -2.14 0.53
CA ILE A 58 17.01 -2.95 -0.67
C ILE A 58 16.37 -2.23 -1.85
N ASN A 59 15.10 -1.91 -1.74
CA ASN A 59 14.38 -1.09 -2.69
C ASN A 59 13.21 -0.37 -2.03
N ALA A 60 12.79 0.72 -2.63
CA ALA A 60 11.52 1.38 -2.38
C ALA A 60 11.03 1.96 -3.70
N PHE A 61 9.74 1.89 -3.94
CA PHE A 61 9.15 2.43 -5.15
C PHE A 61 7.75 2.94 -4.89
N ASP A 62 7.32 3.93 -5.66
CA ASP A 62 5.98 4.45 -5.73
C ASP A 62 5.67 4.82 -7.18
N VAL A 63 4.70 4.15 -7.74
CA VAL A 63 4.21 4.42 -9.10
C VAL A 63 2.73 4.71 -8.99
N ASN A 64 2.32 5.89 -9.41
CA ASN A 64 0.91 6.21 -9.43
C ASN A 64 0.50 6.96 -10.68
N GLY A 65 -0.76 6.78 -11.05
CA GLY A 65 -1.37 7.47 -12.16
C GLY A 65 -2.82 7.82 -11.83
N SER A 66 -3.26 8.92 -12.38
CA SER A 66 -4.66 9.32 -12.31
C SER A 66 -5.11 9.86 -13.66
N TYR A 67 -6.35 9.60 -13.99
CA TYR A 67 -6.95 10.09 -15.23
C TYR A 67 -8.45 10.29 -15.06
N GLY A 68 -8.97 11.37 -15.62
CA GLY A 68 -10.39 11.66 -15.56
C GLY A 68 -10.83 12.59 -16.68
N GLY A 69 -12.13 12.63 -16.89
CA GLY A 69 -12.74 13.47 -17.91
C GLY A 69 -14.22 13.15 -18.12
N PRO A 70 -14.84 13.72 -19.15
CA PRO A 70 -16.23 13.49 -19.46
C PRO A 70 -16.43 12.18 -20.22
N LEU A 71 -17.38 11.33 -19.79
CA LEU A 71 -17.99 10.30 -20.61
C LEU A 71 -19.09 10.90 -21.47
N LEU A 72 -19.86 11.81 -20.86
CA LEU A 72 -20.82 12.70 -21.54
C LEU A 72 -20.57 14.11 -21.03
N ARG A 73 -20.28 15.06 -21.93
CA ARG A 73 -20.01 16.45 -21.54
C ARG A 73 -21.21 17.01 -20.80
N ASP A 74 -20.89 17.81 -19.76
CA ASP A 74 -21.85 18.51 -18.90
C ASP A 74 -22.80 17.60 -18.10
N ARG A 75 -22.57 16.25 -18.16
CA ARG A 75 -23.44 15.30 -17.51
C ARG A 75 -22.73 14.20 -16.76
N LEU A 76 -21.91 13.39 -17.44
CA LEU A 76 -21.31 12.21 -16.83
C LEU A 76 -19.80 12.29 -16.91
N TRP A 77 -19.15 12.18 -15.77
CA TRP A 77 -17.70 12.23 -15.64
C TRP A 77 -17.18 10.99 -14.91
N PHE A 78 -15.96 10.66 -15.23
CA PHE A 78 -15.20 9.65 -14.50
C PHE A 78 -13.89 10.23 -13.99
N PHE A 79 -13.37 9.59 -12.94
CA PHE A 79 -12.02 9.81 -12.44
C PHE A 79 -11.50 8.48 -11.91
N GLY A 80 -10.35 8.05 -12.39
CA GLY A 80 -9.69 6.81 -11.97
C GLY A 80 -8.30 7.06 -11.44
N THR A 81 -7.87 6.25 -10.47
CA THR A 81 -6.49 6.24 -9.97
C THR A 81 -5.97 4.81 -9.89
N ALA A 82 -4.69 4.65 -10.15
CA ALA A 82 -3.97 3.42 -9.90
C ALA A 82 -2.64 3.76 -9.22
N ARG A 83 -2.32 3.09 -8.13
CA ARG A 83 -1.07 3.25 -7.41
C ARG A 83 -0.53 1.91 -6.99
N THR A 84 0.76 1.70 -7.20
CA THR A 84 1.51 0.60 -6.61
C THR A 84 2.73 1.17 -5.92
N PHE A 85 2.90 0.82 -4.66
CA PHE A 85 4.05 1.26 -3.89
C PHE A 85 4.48 0.19 -2.91
N GLY A 86 5.75 0.22 -2.56
CA GLY A 86 6.30 -0.77 -1.65
C GLY A 86 7.73 -0.47 -1.26
N GLN A 87 8.18 -1.23 -0.30
CA GLN A 87 9.57 -1.16 0.15
C GLN A 87 10.06 -2.53 0.62
N ALA A 88 11.36 -2.72 0.54
CA ALA A 88 12.05 -3.85 1.15
C ALA A 88 13.32 -3.34 1.84
N THR A 89 13.53 -3.78 3.08
CA THR A 89 14.70 -3.47 3.89
C THR A 89 15.31 -4.77 4.44
N ALA A 90 16.60 -4.88 4.42
CA ALA A 90 17.30 -5.95 5.14
C ALA A 90 17.20 -5.69 6.65
N VAL A 91 17.02 -6.75 7.42
CA VAL A 91 17.01 -6.67 8.89
C VAL A 91 18.38 -7.04 9.41
N SER A 92 19.03 -6.08 10.08
CA SER A 92 20.39 -6.30 10.61
C SER A 92 20.43 -7.46 11.60
N GLY A 93 21.40 -8.34 11.43
CA GLY A 93 21.64 -9.47 12.33
C GLY A 93 20.61 -10.61 12.29
N ALA A 94 19.60 -10.52 11.43
CA ALA A 94 18.59 -11.56 11.28
C ALA A 94 18.83 -12.36 9.99
N TYR A 95 18.92 -13.68 10.14
CA TYR A 95 19.19 -14.61 9.06
C TYR A 95 18.20 -15.77 9.12
N ALA A 96 18.03 -16.47 8.02
CA ALA A 96 17.29 -17.71 8.00
C ALA A 96 18.02 -18.80 8.81
N ASN A 97 17.29 -19.83 9.21
CA ASN A 97 17.87 -21.02 9.80
C ASN A 97 18.30 -21.99 8.69
N LEU A 98 19.56 -22.38 8.70
CA LEU A 98 20.13 -23.36 7.75
C LEU A 98 19.36 -24.69 7.76
N TYR A 99 18.81 -25.06 8.92
CA TYR A 99 18.06 -26.29 9.12
C TYR A 99 16.54 -26.09 9.04
N ALA A 100 16.09 -25.00 8.44
CA ALA A 100 14.66 -24.74 8.29
C ALA A 100 13.96 -25.90 7.55
N GLY A 101 12.98 -26.51 8.21
CA GLY A 101 12.24 -27.66 7.67
C GLY A 101 12.90 -29.02 7.85
N ASP A 102 14.08 -29.12 8.48
CA ASP A 102 14.70 -30.38 8.84
C ASP A 102 14.22 -30.83 10.23
N PRO A 103 13.40 -31.89 10.34
CA PRO A 103 12.91 -32.40 11.63
C PRO A 103 13.97 -33.08 12.50
N THR A 104 15.16 -33.27 11.98
CA THR A 104 16.28 -33.93 12.72
C THR A 104 17.15 -32.90 13.44
N HIS A 105 17.04 -31.64 13.11
CA HIS A 105 17.76 -30.52 13.72
C HIS A 105 16.84 -29.58 14.45
N TRP A 106 17.10 -29.36 15.75
CA TRP A 106 16.31 -28.49 16.62
C TRP A 106 17.05 -27.22 17.04
N ASP A 107 18.30 -27.10 16.57
CA ASP A 107 19.18 -25.98 16.82
C ASP A 107 19.08 -24.96 15.68
N TYR A 108 19.33 -23.70 16.02
CA TYR A 108 19.43 -22.63 15.04
C TYR A 108 20.86 -22.52 14.53
N ALA A 109 21.05 -22.71 13.24
CA ALA A 109 22.29 -22.38 12.55
C ALA A 109 22.00 -21.26 11.53
N ARG A 110 22.81 -20.21 11.59
CA ARG A 110 22.66 -19.06 10.69
C ARG A 110 22.94 -19.45 9.25
N ASP A 111 22.01 -19.17 8.36
CA ASP A 111 22.25 -19.18 6.91
C ASP A 111 22.70 -17.79 6.46
N GLU A 112 24.00 -17.56 6.34
CA GLU A 112 24.56 -16.26 5.94
C GLU A 112 24.20 -15.87 4.49
N GLY A 113 23.76 -16.80 3.68
CA GLY A 113 23.30 -16.56 2.32
C GLY A 113 21.88 -15.98 2.26
N VAL A 114 21.11 -16.09 3.34
CA VAL A 114 19.69 -15.65 3.38
C VAL A 114 19.45 -14.64 4.49
N VAL A 115 19.66 -13.38 4.17
CA VAL A 115 19.40 -12.26 5.08
C VAL A 115 17.88 -12.02 5.16
N THR A 116 17.38 -11.89 6.38
CA THR A 116 15.98 -11.54 6.62
C THR A 116 15.65 -10.17 6.03
N ARG A 117 14.50 -10.10 5.40
CA ARG A 117 13.99 -8.87 4.79
C ARG A 117 12.64 -8.52 5.38
N ASN A 118 12.40 -7.25 5.58
CA ASN A 118 11.08 -6.71 5.86
C ASN A 118 10.58 -6.00 4.59
N ALA A 119 9.52 -6.53 4.01
CA ALA A 119 8.99 -6.01 2.76
C ALA A 119 7.49 -5.85 2.82
N SER A 120 6.98 -4.84 2.15
CA SER A 120 5.56 -4.60 1.99
C SER A 120 5.26 -4.00 0.61
N ARG A 121 4.11 -4.36 0.07
CA ARG A 121 3.60 -3.81 -1.18
C ARG A 121 2.12 -3.53 -1.05
N TYR A 122 1.70 -2.44 -1.65
CA TYR A 122 0.32 -2.01 -1.74
C TYR A 122 -0.03 -1.74 -3.20
N ASP A 123 -1.16 -2.28 -3.64
CA ASP A 123 -1.76 -1.96 -4.92
C ASP A 123 -3.14 -1.35 -4.64
N VAL A 124 -3.35 -0.13 -5.07
CA VAL A 124 -4.57 0.65 -4.83
C VAL A 124 -5.18 1.05 -6.17
N PHE A 125 -6.45 0.78 -6.35
CA PHE A 125 -7.21 1.17 -7.53
C PHE A 125 -8.48 1.86 -7.08
N SER A 126 -8.79 3.01 -7.65
CA SER A 126 -10.06 3.66 -7.41
C SER A 126 -10.70 4.13 -8.71
N ILE A 127 -12.01 4.14 -8.70
CA ILE A 127 -12.82 4.73 -9.76
C ILE A 127 -13.96 5.53 -9.12
N ARG A 128 -14.24 6.69 -9.68
CA ARG A 128 -15.39 7.51 -9.34
C ARG A 128 -16.13 7.86 -10.60
N LEU A 129 -17.44 7.67 -10.56
CA LEU A 129 -18.40 8.17 -11.56
C LEU A 129 -19.25 9.26 -10.94
N THR A 130 -19.50 10.31 -11.68
CA THR A 130 -20.36 11.41 -11.24
C THR A 130 -21.31 11.75 -12.36
N ASP A 131 -22.63 11.70 -12.09
CA ASP A 131 -23.69 12.01 -13.05
C ASP A 131 -24.54 13.18 -12.54
N GLN A 132 -24.70 14.16 -13.38
CA GLN A 132 -25.65 15.27 -13.20
C GLN A 132 -26.98 14.84 -13.84
N LEU A 133 -27.78 14.06 -13.09
CA LEU A 133 -29.05 13.50 -13.58
C LEU A 133 -30.03 14.58 -14.05
N THR A 134 -30.11 15.67 -13.29
CA THR A 134 -30.89 16.87 -13.61
C THR A 134 -30.11 18.10 -13.15
N PRO A 135 -30.48 19.33 -13.54
CA PRO A 135 -29.81 20.54 -13.04
C PRO A 135 -29.73 20.65 -11.50
N ARG A 136 -30.60 19.92 -10.80
CA ARG A 136 -30.63 19.90 -9.32
C ARG A 136 -30.16 18.62 -8.68
N ASN A 137 -30.06 17.51 -9.42
CA ASN A 137 -29.72 16.22 -8.85
C ASN A 137 -28.40 15.73 -9.38
N ARG A 138 -27.46 15.56 -8.47
CA ARG A 138 -26.13 15.01 -8.74
C ARG A 138 -25.93 13.74 -7.94
N VAL A 139 -25.51 12.69 -8.62
CA VAL A 139 -25.18 11.40 -8.01
C VAL A 139 -23.73 11.10 -8.25
N SER A 140 -23.04 10.54 -7.27
CA SER A 140 -21.73 9.99 -7.51
C SER A 140 -21.59 8.61 -6.86
N PHE A 141 -20.85 7.77 -7.54
CA PHE A 141 -20.45 6.46 -7.09
C PHE A 141 -18.93 6.37 -7.10
N SER A 142 -18.35 5.84 -6.03
CA SER A 142 -16.93 5.57 -5.97
C SER A 142 -16.66 4.19 -5.39
N GLN A 143 -15.67 3.53 -5.97
CA GLN A 143 -15.15 2.26 -5.52
C GLN A 143 -13.64 2.37 -5.40
N GLU A 144 -13.10 2.02 -4.24
CA GLU A 144 -11.67 1.85 -4.02
C GLU A 144 -11.40 0.42 -3.59
N ASN A 145 -10.36 -0.16 -4.17
CA ASN A 145 -9.86 -1.47 -3.79
C ASN A 145 -8.38 -1.32 -3.44
N GLN A 146 -8.01 -1.80 -2.28
CA GLN A 146 -6.65 -1.83 -1.79
C GLN A 146 -6.24 -3.28 -1.54
N TYR A 147 -5.13 -3.68 -2.10
CA TYR A 147 -4.50 -4.95 -1.85
C TYR A 147 -3.17 -4.69 -1.15
N ARG A 148 -3.01 -5.26 0.02
CA ARG A 148 -1.77 -5.22 0.76
C ARG A 148 -1.11 -6.58 0.70
N CYS A 149 0.17 -6.61 0.45
CA CYS A 149 0.99 -7.77 0.62
C CYS A 149 2.10 -7.48 1.60
N GLN A 150 2.15 -8.26 2.64
CA GLN A 150 3.23 -8.30 3.60
C GLN A 150 3.44 -9.75 3.94
N GLY A 151 4.62 -10.28 3.76
CA GLY A 151 4.80 -11.68 4.03
C GLY A 151 6.16 -12.23 3.62
N SER A 152 6.48 -13.39 4.10
CA SER A 152 7.69 -14.14 3.78
C SER A 152 7.41 -15.17 2.70
N THR A 153 8.27 -15.28 1.72
CA THR A 153 8.22 -16.31 0.69
C THR A 153 9.21 -17.44 0.91
N LEU A 154 9.82 -17.57 2.07
CA LEU A 154 10.52 -18.80 2.41
C LEU A 154 9.58 -19.99 2.53
N THR A 155 8.30 -19.77 2.69
CA THR A 155 7.30 -20.82 2.57
C THR A 155 6.99 -21.10 1.10
N GLN A 156 7.87 -21.85 0.49
CA GLN A 156 7.69 -22.98 -0.41
C GLN A 156 6.87 -22.87 -1.68
N SER A 157 5.96 -21.98 -1.90
CA SER A 157 5.07 -22.15 -3.04
C SER A 157 5.24 -21.15 -4.17
N GLY A 158 6.14 -20.22 -4.05
CA GLY A 158 6.30 -19.20 -5.09
C GLY A 158 5.03 -18.36 -5.30
N GLU A 159 4.02 -18.58 -4.52
CA GLU A 159 2.81 -17.77 -4.47
C GLU A 159 3.07 -16.52 -3.64
N GLY A 160 3.98 -15.71 -4.14
CA GLY A 160 4.09 -14.34 -3.69
C GLY A 160 2.74 -13.63 -3.85
N CYS A 161 2.60 -12.50 -3.24
CA CYS A 161 1.42 -11.69 -3.34
C CYS A 161 0.85 -11.65 -4.76
N ARG A 162 -0.35 -12.16 -4.96
CA ARG A 162 -1.04 -12.28 -6.26
C ARG A 162 -0.33 -13.18 -7.27
N GLY A 163 0.24 -14.31 -6.86
CA GLY A 163 0.88 -15.25 -7.77
C GLY A 163 2.09 -14.70 -8.50
N ARG A 164 2.66 -13.60 -8.07
CA ARG A 164 3.92 -13.10 -8.58
C ARG A 164 5.04 -13.81 -7.84
N SER A 165 5.63 -14.77 -8.53
CA SER A 165 6.82 -15.46 -8.06
C SER A 165 8.02 -14.52 -8.07
N GLY A 166 8.85 -14.55 -7.08
CA GLY A 166 10.28 -14.37 -7.21
C GLY A 166 10.93 -13.30 -6.38
N ASP A 167 10.40 -12.11 -6.22
CA ASP A 167 11.24 -11.01 -5.75
C ASP A 167 11.00 -10.52 -4.31
N TRP A 168 10.04 -11.12 -3.63
CA TRP A 168 9.64 -10.72 -2.27
C TRP A 168 9.92 -11.82 -1.27
N ILE A 169 11.19 -12.11 -1.11
CA ILE A 169 11.65 -13.21 -0.29
C ILE A 169 11.86 -12.76 1.14
N ALA A 170 11.35 -13.55 2.06
CA ALA A 170 11.67 -13.55 3.48
C ALA A 170 11.33 -12.28 4.25
N ILE A 171 10.22 -12.31 4.91
CA ILE A 171 9.89 -11.28 5.88
C ILE A 171 9.93 -11.89 7.26
N GLY A 172 11.02 -11.60 7.95
CA GLY A 172 11.05 -11.59 9.39
C GLY A 172 10.77 -10.18 9.89
N ASN A 173 10.46 -10.06 11.13
CA ASN A 173 10.64 -8.80 11.84
C ASN A 173 11.99 -8.86 12.59
N SER A 174 12.32 -7.82 13.32
CA SER A 174 13.55 -7.75 14.11
C SER A 174 13.65 -8.81 15.23
N THR A 175 12.60 -9.60 15.45
CA THR A 175 12.50 -10.55 16.56
C THR A 175 12.33 -12.01 16.13
N ASN A 176 11.94 -12.27 14.88
CA ASN A 176 11.64 -13.61 14.41
C ASN A 176 12.48 -13.94 13.17
N SER A 177 12.95 -15.17 13.09
CA SER A 177 13.52 -15.67 11.85
C SER A 177 12.47 -15.75 10.73
N PRO A 178 12.87 -15.67 9.46
CA PRO A 178 11.96 -15.66 8.33
C PRO A 178 11.00 -16.85 8.27
N GLU A 179 11.49 -18.02 8.59
CA GLU A 179 10.71 -19.26 8.60
C GLU A 179 9.67 -19.32 9.73
N ALA A 180 9.87 -18.56 10.79
CA ALA A 180 8.92 -18.44 11.91
C ALA A 180 7.83 -17.40 11.67
N PHE A 181 7.94 -16.62 10.61
CA PHE A 181 6.94 -15.64 10.23
C PHE A 181 6.21 -16.10 8.97
N PRO A 182 5.06 -16.74 9.12
CA PRO A 182 4.24 -17.07 7.96
C PRO A 182 3.81 -15.78 7.32
N GLY A 183 4.21 -15.54 6.10
CA GLY A 183 3.68 -14.44 5.33
C GLY A 183 2.15 -14.53 5.29
N TYR A 184 1.48 -13.41 5.36
CA TYR A 184 0.04 -13.38 5.16
C TYR A 184 -0.34 -12.43 4.04
N HIS A 185 -1.32 -12.86 3.28
CA HIS A 185 -2.01 -11.99 2.36
C HIS A 185 -3.15 -11.33 3.12
N ASP A 186 -3.15 -10.04 3.18
CA ASP A 186 -4.33 -9.35 3.63
C ASP A 186 -5.47 -9.59 2.62
N LEU A 187 -6.66 -9.77 3.14
CA LEU A 187 -7.86 -9.72 2.31
C LEU A 187 -7.94 -8.33 1.64
N PRO A 188 -8.48 -8.26 0.42
CA PRO A 188 -8.64 -6.98 -0.23
C PRO A 188 -9.54 -6.07 0.62
N TYR A 189 -9.03 -4.89 0.96
CA TYR A 189 -9.85 -3.83 1.52
C TYR A 189 -10.57 -3.13 0.39
N TYR A 190 -11.82 -2.80 0.59
CA TYR A 190 -12.57 -2.00 -0.37
C TYR A 190 -13.46 -0.99 0.35
N VAL A 191 -13.64 0.14 -0.29
CA VAL A 191 -14.58 1.16 0.13
C VAL A 191 -15.48 1.46 -1.05
N THR A 192 -16.77 1.31 -0.85
CA THR A 192 -17.81 1.66 -1.82
C THR A 192 -18.65 2.78 -1.25
N GLN A 193 -18.79 3.84 -1.99
CA GLN A 193 -19.60 5.00 -1.60
C GLN A 193 -20.51 5.41 -2.73
N ALA A 194 -21.75 5.71 -2.38
CA ALA A 194 -22.70 6.39 -3.25
C ALA A 194 -23.17 7.66 -2.54
N THR A 195 -23.21 8.75 -3.25
CA THR A 195 -23.71 10.02 -2.69
C THR A 195 -24.71 10.65 -3.65
N TRP A 196 -25.72 11.28 -3.09
CA TRP A 196 -26.68 12.07 -3.83
C TRP A 196 -26.78 13.44 -3.20
N SER A 197 -26.78 14.49 -4.04
CA SER A 197 -27.01 15.84 -3.57
C SER A 197 -28.03 16.55 -4.43
N SER A 198 -28.90 17.33 -3.78
CA SER A 198 -29.96 18.05 -4.44
C SER A 198 -30.24 19.41 -3.75
N PRO A 199 -29.88 20.55 -4.36
CA PRO A 199 -30.30 21.85 -3.89
C PRO A 199 -31.79 22.04 -4.20
N VAL A 200 -32.64 21.88 -3.19
CA VAL A 200 -34.09 22.05 -3.32
C VAL A 200 -34.43 23.52 -3.45
N SER A 201 -33.73 24.38 -2.73
CA SER A 201 -33.88 25.85 -2.79
C SER A 201 -32.54 26.53 -2.47
N ASN A 202 -32.49 27.87 -2.58
CA ASN A 202 -31.31 28.64 -2.19
C ASN A 202 -30.94 28.52 -0.68
N ARG A 203 -31.82 27.90 0.11
CA ARG A 203 -31.64 27.73 1.57
C ARG A 203 -31.66 26.28 2.04
N LEU A 204 -31.95 25.34 1.14
CA LEU A 204 -32.08 23.93 1.49
C LEU A 204 -31.31 23.06 0.50
N LEU A 205 -30.30 22.38 1.00
CA LEU A 205 -29.56 21.32 0.32
C LEU A 205 -29.89 19.98 0.98
N LEU A 206 -30.21 18.99 0.19
CA LEU A 206 -30.35 17.61 0.63
C LEU A 206 -29.12 16.82 0.16
N ASP A 207 -28.52 16.10 1.08
CA ASP A 207 -27.38 15.20 0.84
C ASP A 207 -27.68 13.84 1.48
N ALA A 208 -27.29 12.76 0.78
CA ALA A 208 -27.39 11.40 1.26
C ALA A 208 -26.19 10.56 0.76
#